data_1ff587d24862b4974063c3ffcccebc49
#
_entry.id   1ff587d24862b4974063c3ffcccebc49
#
_cell.length_a   1.000
_cell.length_b   1.000
_cell.length_c   1.000
_cell.angle_alpha   90.00
_cell.angle_beta   90.00
_cell.angle_gamma   90.00
#
_symmetry.space_group_name_H-M   'P 1'
#
loop_
_entity.id
_entity.type
_entity.pdbx_description
1 polymer ?
#
loop_
_entity_poly.entity_id
_entity_poly.type
_entity_poly.pdbx_seq_one_letter_code
_entity_poly.pdbx_strand_id
1 'polypeptide(L)'
;MAKKIIVAPLNWGLGHASRCVPIIHFLIRHKFTPIIASDGDAFVFLQKEFPTLEVLELPSYNISYAKNLKFGLLYQLPKILKAIKLETKCIDRFVTNNEDIVGVISDNRFGVRSEKVPSVYITHQIHVLSGIFTFFSSRIHQSIIKKFDECWVPDSKENLLSGKLSKTKNKALNLNFIGALSRFKKEELPIKNDVLIILSGIES
;
A
#
# COMPACT_ATOMS: atom_id res chain seq x y z
N MET A 1 20.95 -7.92 16.78
CA MET A 1 20.73 -7.09 15.58
C MET A 1 19.37 -6.40 15.66
N ALA A 2 19.21 -5.22 15.12
CA ALA A 2 17.90 -4.56 15.06
C ALA A 2 17.02 -5.30 14.05
N LYS A 3 15.77 -5.61 14.44
CA LYS A 3 14.80 -6.28 13.56
C LYS A 3 14.32 -5.31 12.49
N LYS A 4 14.41 -5.71 11.22
CA LYS A 4 14.00 -4.89 10.08
C LYS A 4 12.62 -5.30 9.55
N ILE A 5 11.87 -4.30 9.07
CA ILE A 5 10.55 -4.50 8.41
C ILE A 5 10.53 -3.72 7.11
N ILE A 6 10.20 -4.41 6.02
CA ILE A 6 10.02 -3.78 4.70
C ILE A 6 8.66 -3.07 4.69
N VAL A 7 8.63 -1.79 4.28
CA VAL A 7 7.39 -1.02 4.07
C VAL A 7 7.33 -0.57 2.61
N ALA A 8 6.34 -1.06 1.88
CA ALA A 8 6.30 -0.93 0.43
C ALA A 8 4.98 -0.33 -0.07
N PRO A 9 4.88 1.00 -0.21
CA PRO A 9 3.74 1.64 -0.84
C PRO A 9 3.78 1.51 -2.36
N LEU A 10 2.59 1.38 -2.96
CA LEU A 10 2.40 1.48 -4.40
C LEU A 10 2.65 2.92 -4.87
N ASN A 11 3.40 3.05 -5.96
CA ASN A 11 3.59 4.32 -6.65
C ASN A 11 2.39 4.60 -7.57
N TRP A 12 1.26 4.97 -6.98
CA TRP A 12 0.05 5.35 -7.70
C TRP A 12 -0.55 6.59 -7.03
N GLY A 13 0.13 7.73 -7.26
CA GLY A 13 -0.02 8.95 -6.50
C GLY A 13 0.60 8.86 -5.11
N LEU A 14 0.75 10.01 -4.46
CA LEU A 14 1.44 10.11 -3.17
C LEU A 14 0.62 9.64 -1.96
N GLY A 15 -0.67 9.32 -2.15
CA GLY A 15 -1.56 8.89 -1.07
C GLY A 15 -1.09 7.62 -0.35
N HIS A 16 -0.56 6.64 -1.09
CA HIS A 16 0.00 5.41 -0.53
C HIS A 16 1.27 5.70 0.27
N ALA A 17 2.20 6.48 -0.29
CA ALA A 17 3.42 6.88 0.39
C ALA A 17 3.13 7.68 1.66
N SER A 18 2.22 8.67 1.56
CA SER A 18 1.84 9.53 2.69
C SER A 18 1.23 8.74 3.86
N ARG A 19 0.39 7.74 3.60
CA ARG A 19 -0.20 6.93 4.67
C ARG A 19 0.78 5.90 5.26
N CYS A 20 1.90 5.60 4.59
CA CYS A 20 2.96 4.79 5.15
C CYS A 20 3.83 5.56 6.17
N VAL A 21 3.86 6.89 6.12
CA VAL A 21 4.64 7.72 7.06
C VAL A 21 4.32 7.41 8.52
N PRO A 22 3.05 7.42 8.99
CA PRO A 22 2.73 7.08 10.38
C PRO A 22 3.09 5.64 10.74
N ILE A 23 3.04 4.69 9.79
CA ILE A 23 3.45 3.30 10.01
C ILE A 23 4.97 3.25 10.25
N ILE A 24 5.75 3.92 9.41
CA ILE A 24 7.22 4.00 9.55
C ILE A 24 7.59 4.60 10.91
N HIS A 25 6.97 5.71 11.29
CA HIS A 25 7.18 6.31 12.62
C HIS A 25 6.79 5.37 13.76
N PHE A 26 5.72 4.62 13.60
CA PHE A 26 5.31 3.63 14.60
C PHE A 26 6.37 2.53 14.76
N LEU A 27 6.86 1.99 13.67
CA LEU A 27 7.91 0.95 13.68
C LEU A 27 9.18 1.44 14.36
N ILE A 28 9.67 2.66 14.02
CA ILE A 28 10.85 3.29 14.64
C ILE A 28 10.65 3.42 16.14
N ARG A 29 9.50 3.92 16.60
CA ARG A 29 9.19 4.06 18.03
C ARG A 29 9.20 2.72 18.76
N HIS A 30 8.86 1.62 18.07
CA HIS A 30 8.88 0.26 18.62
C HIS A 30 10.19 -0.48 18.36
N LYS A 31 11.29 0.26 18.05
CA LYS A 31 12.65 -0.27 17.90
C LYS A 31 12.82 -1.25 16.73
N PHE A 32 11.95 -1.16 15.72
CA PHE A 32 12.19 -1.76 14.41
C PHE A 32 12.94 -0.79 13.51
N THR A 33 13.69 -1.32 12.56
CA THR A 33 14.33 -0.54 11.50
C THR A 33 13.54 -0.73 10.21
N PRO A 34 12.75 0.27 9.77
CA PRO A 34 12.04 0.16 8.50
C PRO A 34 13.00 0.20 7.31
N ILE A 35 12.69 -0.58 6.28
CA ILE A 35 13.30 -0.49 4.95
C ILE A 35 12.21 0.01 4.01
N ILE A 36 12.46 1.12 3.31
CA ILE A 36 11.52 1.68 2.34
C ILE A 36 11.70 0.95 1.01
N ALA A 37 10.65 0.30 0.52
CA ALA A 37 10.67 -0.40 -0.75
C ALA A 37 9.59 0.14 -1.69
N SER A 38 9.97 0.87 -2.74
CA SER A 38 9.02 1.47 -3.69
C SER A 38 9.69 1.78 -5.03
N ASP A 39 9.01 2.53 -5.88
CA ASP A 39 9.53 3.07 -7.14
C ASP A 39 8.98 4.49 -7.35
N GLY A 40 9.58 5.22 -8.31
CA GLY A 40 9.12 6.53 -8.79
C GLY A 40 8.92 7.57 -7.69
N ASP A 41 7.83 8.36 -7.79
CA ASP A 41 7.58 9.50 -6.89
C ASP A 41 7.34 9.09 -5.43
N ALA A 42 6.72 7.93 -5.21
CA ALA A 42 6.52 7.39 -3.87
C ALA A 42 7.86 7.06 -3.18
N PHE A 43 8.82 6.52 -3.95
CA PHE A 43 10.18 6.27 -3.48
C PHE A 43 10.89 7.57 -3.11
N VAL A 44 10.91 8.55 -4.03
CA VAL A 44 11.54 9.86 -3.82
C VAL A 44 10.93 10.59 -2.62
N PHE A 45 9.61 10.57 -2.49
CA PHE A 45 8.90 11.19 -1.37
C PHE A 45 9.34 10.60 -0.03
N LEU A 46 9.32 9.27 0.11
CA LEU A 46 9.68 8.62 1.36
C LEU A 46 11.17 8.72 1.69
N GLN A 47 12.04 8.73 0.68
CA GLN A 47 13.48 8.96 0.87
C GLN A 47 13.76 10.36 1.40
N LYS A 48 13.01 11.38 0.95
CA LYS A 48 13.10 12.74 1.51
C LYS A 48 12.59 12.84 2.95
N GLU A 49 11.48 12.13 3.24
CA GLU A 49 10.88 12.11 4.58
C GLU A 49 11.76 11.37 5.59
N PHE A 50 12.48 10.31 5.15
CA PHE A 50 13.31 9.43 5.96
C PHE A 50 14.70 9.24 5.34
N PRO A 51 15.56 10.25 5.30
CA PRO A 51 16.84 10.21 4.56
C PRO A 51 17.85 9.22 5.14
N THR A 52 17.67 8.74 6.36
CA THR A 52 18.59 7.82 7.04
C THR A 52 18.17 6.34 6.95
N LEU A 53 16.98 6.07 6.43
CA LEU A 53 16.51 4.69 6.28
C LEU A 53 17.09 4.02 5.04
N GLU A 54 17.30 2.70 5.15
CA GLU A 54 17.64 1.86 4.01
C GLU A 54 16.51 1.87 2.98
N VAL A 55 16.86 1.92 1.70
CA VAL A 55 15.91 1.97 0.60
C VAL A 55 16.15 0.83 -0.38
N LEU A 56 15.08 0.27 -0.92
CA LEU A 56 15.09 -0.77 -1.95
C LEU A 56 14.20 -0.33 -3.11
N GLU A 57 14.80 -0.10 -4.26
CA GLU A 57 14.03 0.22 -5.46
C GLU A 57 13.37 -1.05 -6.02
N LEU A 58 12.06 -0.98 -6.23
CA LEU A 58 11.25 -2.09 -6.73
C LEU A 58 10.89 -1.92 -8.21
N PRO A 59 10.62 -3.04 -8.92
CA PRO A 59 10.11 -2.97 -10.28
C PRO A 59 8.84 -2.12 -10.38
N SER A 60 8.81 -1.21 -11.35
CA SER A 60 7.64 -0.37 -11.61
C SER A 60 6.55 -1.14 -12.36
N TYR A 61 5.29 -0.90 -11.98
CA TYR A 61 4.14 -1.39 -12.75
C TYR A 61 3.98 -0.67 -14.09
N ASN A 62 4.50 0.58 -14.20
CA ASN A 62 4.40 1.42 -15.40
C ASN A 62 2.99 1.43 -16.01
N ILE A 63 1.98 1.60 -15.18
CA ILE A 63 0.58 1.66 -15.61
C ILE A 63 0.35 3.03 -16.20
N SER A 64 -0.03 3.08 -17.49
CA SER A 64 -0.44 4.32 -18.14
C SER A 64 -1.97 4.43 -18.14
N TYR A 65 -2.47 5.63 -17.82
CA TYR A 65 -3.89 5.92 -17.93
C TYR A 65 -4.27 6.10 -19.41
N ALA A 66 -4.86 5.08 -20.00
CA ALA A 66 -5.50 5.25 -21.30
C ALA A 66 -6.84 5.97 -21.12
N LYS A 67 -7.24 6.79 -22.11
CA LYS A 67 -8.53 7.52 -22.12
C LYS A 67 -9.76 6.62 -21.85
N ASN A 68 -9.65 5.31 -22.12
CA ASN A 68 -10.62 4.28 -21.76
C ASN A 68 -10.05 3.32 -20.69
N LEU A 69 -10.27 3.66 -19.42
CA LEU A 69 -9.73 2.95 -18.26
C LEU A 69 -10.02 1.43 -18.26
N LYS A 70 -11.22 1.03 -18.75
CA LYS A 70 -11.68 -0.38 -18.69
C LYS A 70 -10.93 -1.29 -19.67
N PHE A 71 -10.72 -0.87 -20.91
CA PHE A 71 -9.98 -1.64 -21.90
C PHE A 71 -8.46 -1.52 -21.72
N GLY A 72 -7.99 -0.35 -21.27
CA GLY A 72 -6.57 -0.12 -21.02
C GLY A 72 -5.99 -1.02 -19.93
N LEU A 73 -6.75 -1.29 -18.86
CA LEU A 73 -6.31 -2.17 -17.78
C LEU A 73 -6.22 -3.63 -18.22
N LEU A 74 -7.16 -4.11 -19.04
CA LEU A 74 -7.17 -5.47 -19.56
C LEU A 74 -5.95 -5.73 -20.49
N TYR A 75 -5.59 -4.76 -21.32
CA TYR A 75 -4.41 -4.82 -22.19
C TYR A 75 -3.08 -4.83 -21.40
N GLN A 76 -3.06 -4.18 -20.23
CA GLN A 76 -1.89 -4.10 -19.37
C GLN A 76 -1.74 -5.31 -18.41
N LEU A 77 -2.74 -6.19 -18.33
CA LEU A 77 -2.76 -7.32 -17.41
C LEU A 77 -1.50 -8.21 -17.48
N PRO A 78 -0.97 -8.61 -18.67
CA PRO A 78 0.25 -9.40 -18.75
C PRO A 78 1.47 -8.68 -18.17
N LYS A 79 1.55 -7.35 -18.37
CA LYS A 79 2.62 -6.50 -17.84
C LYS A 79 2.53 -6.41 -16.32
N ILE A 80 1.33 -6.21 -15.79
CA ILE A 80 1.08 -6.18 -14.34
C ILE A 80 1.45 -7.53 -13.71
N LEU A 81 1.02 -8.65 -14.28
CA LEU A 81 1.37 -9.99 -13.79
C LEU A 81 2.88 -10.26 -13.82
N LYS A 82 3.58 -9.78 -14.85
CA LYS A 82 5.05 -9.85 -14.93
C LYS A 82 5.69 -9.01 -13.81
N ALA A 83 5.22 -7.78 -13.58
CA ALA A 83 5.73 -6.93 -12.52
C ALA A 83 5.52 -7.57 -11.14
N ILE A 84 4.34 -8.14 -10.86
CA ILE A 84 4.04 -8.88 -9.62
C ILE A 84 5.04 -10.01 -9.40
N LYS A 85 5.34 -10.81 -10.43
CA LYS A 85 6.31 -11.90 -10.32
C LYS A 85 7.73 -11.39 -10.05
N LEU A 86 8.11 -10.29 -10.69
CA LEU A 86 9.43 -9.66 -10.47
C LEU A 86 9.55 -9.11 -9.06
N GLU A 87 8.50 -8.45 -8.54
CA GLU A 87 8.45 -7.99 -7.15
C GLU A 87 8.64 -9.14 -6.16
N THR A 88 7.84 -10.21 -6.31
CA THR A 88 7.93 -11.36 -5.41
C THR A 88 9.35 -11.94 -5.41
N LYS A 89 9.98 -12.11 -6.59
CA LYS A 89 11.36 -12.57 -6.68
C LYS A 89 12.37 -11.62 -6.04
N CYS A 90 12.17 -10.31 -6.21
CA CYS A 90 13.03 -9.29 -5.62
C CYS A 90 12.97 -9.34 -4.09
N ILE A 91 11.75 -9.36 -3.53
CA ILE A 91 11.53 -9.41 -2.09
C ILE A 91 12.03 -10.73 -1.50
N ASP A 92 11.72 -11.89 -2.11
CA ASP A 92 12.20 -13.18 -1.62
C ASP A 92 13.72 -13.27 -1.59
N ARG A 93 14.40 -12.76 -2.64
CA ARG A 93 15.88 -12.70 -2.66
C ARG A 93 16.40 -11.78 -1.56
N PHE A 94 15.76 -10.62 -1.39
CA PHE A 94 16.20 -9.63 -0.41
C PHE A 94 16.02 -10.15 1.03
N VAL A 95 14.87 -10.75 1.33
CA VAL A 95 14.60 -11.40 2.63
C VAL A 95 15.56 -12.57 2.87
N THR A 96 15.85 -13.37 1.85
CA THR A 96 16.79 -14.51 1.97
C THR A 96 18.20 -14.08 2.33
N ASN A 97 18.64 -12.95 1.81
CA ASN A 97 20.01 -12.45 2.01
C ASN A 97 20.16 -11.57 3.26
N ASN A 98 19.07 -11.28 3.97
CA ASN A 98 19.06 -10.43 5.15
C ASN A 98 18.21 -11.07 6.27
N GLU A 99 18.85 -11.85 7.12
CA GLU A 99 18.19 -12.63 8.20
C GLU A 99 17.56 -11.75 9.30
N ASP A 100 17.93 -10.47 9.36
CA ASP A 100 17.38 -9.48 10.29
C ASP A 100 16.01 -8.92 9.85
N ILE A 101 15.54 -9.26 8.63
CA ILE A 101 14.20 -8.91 8.17
C ILE A 101 13.19 -9.88 8.79
N VAL A 102 12.24 -9.31 9.56
CA VAL A 102 11.24 -10.07 10.31
C VAL A 102 9.81 -9.86 9.82
N GLY A 103 9.58 -9.05 8.80
CA GLY A 103 8.25 -8.82 8.26
C GLY A 103 8.23 -7.91 7.04
N VAL A 104 7.10 -7.96 6.32
CA VAL A 104 6.83 -7.17 5.11
C VAL A 104 5.46 -6.51 5.26
N ILE A 105 5.38 -5.21 5.02
CA ILE A 105 4.14 -4.43 4.95
C ILE A 105 4.00 -3.87 3.53
N SER A 106 3.04 -4.38 2.80
CA SER A 106 2.75 -4.01 1.42
C SER A 106 1.51 -3.13 1.34
N ASP A 107 1.65 -1.91 0.89
CA ASP A 107 0.50 -1.04 0.64
C ASP A 107 0.13 -1.06 -0.85
N ASN A 108 -0.86 -1.88 -1.19
CA ASN A 108 -1.39 -2.12 -2.53
C ASN A 108 -0.38 -2.65 -3.57
N ARG A 109 0.81 -3.13 -3.17
CA ARG A 109 1.75 -3.82 -4.07
C ARG A 109 1.51 -5.32 -4.00
N PHE A 110 1.01 -5.90 -5.07
CA PHE A 110 0.51 -7.27 -5.11
C PHE A 110 1.59 -8.35 -4.98
N GLY A 111 2.81 -8.04 -5.39
CA GLY A 111 3.93 -8.96 -5.38
C GLY A 111 4.86 -8.81 -4.15
N VAL A 112 4.69 -7.78 -3.35
CA VAL A 112 5.57 -7.50 -2.21
C VAL A 112 5.14 -8.33 -1.00
N ARG A 113 5.57 -9.57 -0.98
CA ARG A 113 5.36 -10.55 0.09
C ARG A 113 6.46 -11.60 0.07
N SER A 114 6.63 -12.31 1.16
CA SER A 114 7.50 -13.48 1.26
C SER A 114 6.83 -14.58 2.09
N GLU A 115 7.13 -15.84 1.78
CA GLU A 115 6.67 -16.97 2.60
C GLU A 115 7.61 -17.26 3.79
N LYS A 116 8.74 -16.54 3.88
CA LYS A 116 9.75 -16.70 4.92
C LYS A 116 9.50 -15.84 6.15
N VAL A 117 8.76 -14.75 6.00
CA VAL A 117 8.45 -13.80 7.07
C VAL A 117 6.99 -13.36 6.94
N PRO A 118 6.32 -13.00 8.05
CA PRO A 118 4.97 -12.47 8.01
C PRO A 118 4.83 -11.31 7.04
N SER A 119 3.80 -11.38 6.20
CA SER A 119 3.52 -10.39 5.17
C SER A 119 2.12 -9.81 5.32
N VAL A 120 2.03 -8.51 5.49
CA VAL A 120 0.78 -7.77 5.66
C VAL A 120 0.44 -7.00 4.38
N TYR A 121 -0.82 -7.03 3.99
CA TYR A 121 -1.33 -6.24 2.88
C TYR A 121 -2.22 -5.11 3.38
N ILE A 122 -1.95 -3.88 2.96
CA ILE A 122 -2.78 -2.72 3.31
C ILE A 122 -3.66 -2.35 2.13
N THR A 123 -4.98 -2.33 2.36
CA THR A 123 -5.94 -1.78 1.39
C THR A 123 -7.27 -1.46 2.06
N HIS A 124 -7.91 -0.38 1.64
CA HIS A 124 -9.33 -0.13 1.95
C HIS A 124 -10.26 -0.67 0.86
N GLN A 125 -9.71 -1.15 -0.26
CA GLN A 125 -10.45 -1.58 -1.43
C GLN A 125 -10.63 -3.10 -1.48
N ILE A 126 -11.32 -3.66 -0.48
CA ILE A 126 -11.63 -5.11 -0.44
C ILE A 126 -12.62 -5.48 -1.55
N HIS A 127 -13.52 -4.54 -1.88
CA HIS A 127 -14.50 -4.64 -2.95
C HIS A 127 -14.15 -3.67 -4.07
N VAL A 128 -13.78 -4.20 -5.24
CA VAL A 128 -13.32 -3.40 -6.39
C VAL A 128 -14.52 -3.04 -7.27
N LEU A 129 -14.92 -1.77 -7.23
CA LEU A 129 -16.04 -1.28 -8.03
C LEU A 129 -15.61 -1.05 -9.50
N SER A 130 -15.98 -1.96 -10.39
CA SER A 130 -15.68 -1.91 -11.82
C SER A 130 -16.92 -2.10 -12.72
N GLY A 131 -18.09 -1.62 -12.24
CA GLY A 131 -19.37 -1.77 -12.95
C GLY A 131 -19.77 -3.23 -13.04
N ILE A 132 -20.09 -3.70 -14.25
CA ILE A 132 -20.52 -5.10 -14.49
C ILE A 132 -19.46 -6.15 -14.13
N PHE A 133 -18.18 -5.78 -14.09
CA PHE A 133 -17.07 -6.67 -13.73
C PHE A 133 -16.72 -6.66 -12.24
N THR A 134 -17.45 -5.92 -11.41
CA THR A 134 -17.19 -5.78 -9.97
C THR A 134 -17.01 -7.12 -9.25
N PHE A 135 -17.81 -8.12 -9.59
CA PHE A 135 -17.71 -9.45 -8.98
C PHE A 135 -16.37 -10.12 -9.30
N PHE A 136 -15.95 -10.12 -10.56
CA PHE A 136 -14.69 -10.75 -10.99
C PHE A 136 -13.47 -10.02 -10.45
N SER A 137 -13.45 -8.69 -10.59
CA SER A 137 -12.32 -7.88 -10.10
C SER A 137 -12.15 -7.99 -8.59
N SER A 138 -13.26 -7.96 -7.83
CA SER A 138 -13.21 -8.16 -6.38
C SER A 138 -12.71 -9.56 -6.02
N ARG A 139 -13.13 -10.61 -6.75
CA ARG A 139 -12.71 -11.98 -6.49
C ARG A 139 -11.23 -12.19 -6.78
N ILE A 140 -10.73 -11.61 -7.88
CA ILE A 140 -9.30 -11.62 -8.21
C ILE A 140 -8.50 -10.88 -7.12
N HIS A 141 -8.93 -9.68 -6.74
CA HIS A 141 -8.24 -8.90 -5.70
C HIS A 141 -8.23 -9.64 -4.35
N GLN A 142 -9.37 -10.21 -3.93
CA GLN A 142 -9.43 -11.01 -2.71
C GLN A 142 -8.55 -12.27 -2.78
N SER A 143 -8.36 -12.86 -3.95
CA SER A 143 -7.41 -13.98 -4.11
C SER A 143 -5.96 -13.56 -3.94
N ILE A 144 -5.64 -12.31 -4.25
CA ILE A 144 -4.31 -11.73 -3.97
C ILE A 144 -4.15 -11.48 -2.47
N ILE A 145 -5.16 -10.84 -1.83
CA ILE A 145 -5.16 -10.58 -0.39
C ILE A 145 -4.94 -11.88 0.41
N LYS A 146 -5.54 -12.99 0.00
CA LYS A 146 -5.38 -14.31 0.66
C LYS A 146 -3.95 -14.87 0.64
N LYS A 147 -3.05 -14.30 -0.16
CA LYS A 147 -1.63 -14.70 -0.18
C LYS A 147 -0.79 -14.01 0.90
N PHE A 148 -1.40 -13.09 1.65
CA PHE A 148 -0.79 -12.42 2.77
C PHE A 148 -1.35 -12.99 4.07
N ASP A 149 -0.58 -12.92 5.14
CA ASP A 149 -0.99 -13.43 6.47
C ASP A 149 -2.12 -12.61 7.05
N GLU A 150 -2.09 -11.28 6.84
CA GLU A 150 -3.10 -10.34 7.29
C GLU A 150 -3.39 -9.29 6.22
N CYS A 151 -4.60 -8.74 6.26
CA CYS A 151 -4.95 -7.53 5.52
C CYS A 151 -5.33 -6.43 6.50
N TRP A 152 -4.55 -5.35 6.52
CA TRP A 152 -4.84 -4.16 7.31
C TRP A 152 -5.71 -3.21 6.49
N VAL A 153 -6.87 -2.88 7.03
CA VAL A 153 -7.82 -1.95 6.42
C VAL A 153 -7.70 -0.60 7.11
N PRO A 154 -7.18 0.45 6.42
CA PRO A 154 -7.05 1.78 7.00
C PRO A 154 -8.41 2.49 7.05
N ASP A 155 -9.32 1.96 7.84
CA ASP A 155 -10.69 2.41 8.00
C ASP A 155 -11.20 2.00 9.40
N SER A 156 -12.33 2.57 9.83
CA SER A 156 -13.04 2.16 11.06
C SER A 156 -14.03 1.05 10.78
N LYS A 157 -14.04 0.03 11.61
CA LYS A 157 -15.01 -1.09 11.49
C LYS A 157 -16.45 -0.62 11.69
N GLU A 158 -16.65 0.37 12.54
CA GLU A 158 -17.97 0.88 12.95
C GLU A 158 -18.49 1.94 11.97
N ASN A 159 -17.61 2.85 11.54
CA ASN A 159 -17.93 3.96 10.65
C ASN A 159 -17.06 3.88 9.40
N LEU A 160 -17.44 3.05 8.45
CA LEU A 160 -16.68 2.85 7.21
C LEU A 160 -16.61 4.14 6.39
N LEU A 161 -15.48 4.85 6.48
CA LEU A 161 -15.20 6.07 5.71
C LEU A 161 -15.08 5.78 4.21
N SER A 162 -14.57 4.60 3.87
CA SER A 162 -14.48 4.11 2.48
C SER A 162 -15.77 3.47 1.97
N GLY A 163 -16.84 3.43 2.78
CA GLY A 163 -18.17 2.97 2.42
C GLY A 163 -18.21 1.51 1.95
N LYS A 164 -18.67 1.28 0.70
CA LYS A 164 -18.79 -0.08 0.14
C LYS A 164 -17.45 -0.74 -0.19
N LEU A 165 -16.38 0.02 -0.33
CA LEU A 165 -15.06 -0.49 -0.72
C LEU A 165 -14.46 -1.43 0.33
N SER A 166 -14.63 -1.13 1.61
CA SER A 166 -14.11 -1.93 2.74
C SER A 166 -15.05 -3.07 3.16
N LYS A 167 -16.25 -3.16 2.58
CA LYS A 167 -17.22 -4.21 2.94
C LYS A 167 -16.92 -5.51 2.22
N THR A 168 -16.98 -6.62 2.94
CA THR A 168 -16.94 -7.96 2.36
C THR A 168 -17.73 -8.95 3.21
N LYS A 169 -18.32 -9.94 2.54
CA LYS A 169 -18.94 -11.11 3.20
C LYS A 169 -17.95 -12.29 3.28
N ASN A 170 -16.76 -12.15 2.73
CA ASN A 170 -15.76 -13.21 2.66
C ASN A 170 -15.04 -13.38 4.00
N LYS A 171 -15.51 -14.29 4.83
CA LYS A 171 -14.93 -14.63 6.14
C LYS A 171 -13.56 -15.30 6.08
N ALA A 172 -13.12 -15.71 4.89
CA ALA A 172 -11.80 -16.33 4.70
C ALA A 172 -10.64 -15.31 4.57
N LEU A 173 -10.95 -14.01 4.65
CA LEU A 173 -9.94 -12.94 4.70
C LEU A 173 -9.65 -12.58 6.16
N ASN A 174 -8.38 -12.58 6.54
CA ASN A 174 -7.92 -12.11 7.83
C ASN A 174 -7.82 -10.58 7.80
N LEU A 175 -8.91 -9.88 8.14
CA LEU A 175 -9.02 -8.43 8.06
C LEU A 175 -8.87 -7.77 9.42
N ASN A 176 -7.93 -6.85 9.54
CA ASN A 176 -7.71 -6.02 10.72
C ASN A 176 -7.96 -4.56 10.37
N PHE A 177 -8.98 -3.94 10.96
CA PHE A 177 -9.28 -2.51 10.80
C PHE A 177 -8.37 -1.72 11.73
N ILE A 178 -7.50 -0.88 11.14
CA ILE A 178 -6.43 -0.17 11.86
C ILE A 178 -6.71 1.33 12.04
N GLY A 179 -7.91 1.78 11.65
CA GLY A 179 -8.26 3.21 11.66
C GLY A 179 -7.66 4.00 10.50
N ALA A 180 -8.03 5.27 10.41
CA ALA A 180 -7.50 6.16 9.38
C ALA A 180 -6.02 6.46 9.62
N LEU A 181 -5.21 6.37 8.55
CA LEU A 181 -3.79 6.69 8.59
C LEU A 181 -3.57 8.12 8.08
N SER A 182 -2.99 8.97 8.91
CA SER A 182 -2.65 10.34 8.56
C SER A 182 -1.23 10.68 9.03
N ARG A 183 -0.45 11.35 8.19
CA ARG A 183 0.83 11.94 8.60
C ARG A 183 0.67 13.26 9.36
N PHE A 184 -0.52 13.87 9.27
CA PHE A 184 -0.81 15.11 9.97
C PHE A 184 -1.19 14.86 11.42
N LYS A 185 -0.75 15.75 12.29
CA LYS A 185 -1.16 15.81 13.70
C LYS A 185 -2.21 16.89 13.84
N LYS A 186 -3.21 16.63 14.69
CA LYS A 186 -4.16 17.67 15.07
C LYS A 186 -3.41 18.73 15.85
N GLU A 187 -3.56 19.98 15.45
CA GLU A 187 -3.07 21.16 16.17
C GLU A 187 -4.26 22.02 16.59
N GLU A 188 -4.16 22.64 17.75
CA GLU A 188 -5.15 23.63 18.21
C GLU A 188 -4.72 24.99 17.71
N LEU A 189 -5.21 25.36 16.54
CA LEU A 189 -4.98 26.65 15.94
C LEU A 189 -6.21 27.56 16.16
N PRO A 190 -6.02 28.88 16.33
CA PRO A 190 -7.15 29.82 16.42
C PRO A 190 -7.94 29.76 15.10
N ILE A 191 -9.27 29.69 15.24
CA ILE A 191 -10.16 29.71 14.09
C ILE A 191 -10.08 31.12 13.48
N LYS A 192 -9.68 31.18 12.20
CA LYS A 192 -9.79 32.38 11.38
C LYS A 192 -10.99 32.22 10.46
N ASN A 193 -11.70 33.30 10.22
CA ASN A 193 -12.85 33.35 9.30
C ASN A 193 -12.38 33.41 7.82
N ASP A 194 -11.41 32.59 7.47
CA ASP A 194 -10.81 32.51 6.12
C ASP A 194 -11.40 31.32 5.38
N VAL A 195 -11.47 31.41 4.06
CA VAL A 195 -11.85 30.30 3.18
C VAL A 195 -10.58 29.68 2.62
N LEU A 196 -10.35 28.41 2.93
CA LEU A 196 -9.26 27.63 2.36
C LEU A 196 -9.80 26.73 1.23
N ILE A 197 -9.32 26.93 0.02
CA ILE A 197 -9.62 26.06 -1.13
C ILE A 197 -8.39 25.20 -1.39
N ILE A 198 -8.55 23.86 -1.26
CA ILE A 198 -7.50 22.89 -1.56
C ILE A 198 -7.88 22.17 -2.86
N LEU A 199 -7.07 22.35 -3.89
CA LEU A 199 -7.20 21.62 -5.14
C LEU A 199 -6.14 20.51 -5.14
N SER A 200 -6.58 19.28 -5.36
CA SER A 200 -5.70 18.15 -5.59
C SER A 200 -6.06 17.49 -6.92
N GLY A 201 -5.09 17.20 -7.74
CA GLY A 201 -5.28 16.56 -9.04
C GLY A 201 -3.97 16.00 -9.56
N ILE A 202 -4.07 15.12 -10.54
CA ILE A 202 -2.92 14.68 -11.33
C ILE A 202 -2.66 15.83 -12.32
N GLU A 203 -1.45 16.36 -12.33
CA GLU A 203 -1.02 17.25 -13.42
C GLU A 203 -1.17 16.51 -14.75
N SER A 204 -1.95 17.09 -15.65
CA SER A 204 -2.26 16.52 -16.96
C SER A 204 -1.16 16.84 -17.98
#